data_6068254ef9b0157809a60c0a7e17d326
#
_entry.id   6068254ef9b0157809a60c0a7e17d326
#
_cell.length_a   1.000
_cell.length_b   1.000
_cell.length_c   1.000
_cell.angle_alpha   90.00
_cell.angle_beta   90.00
_cell.angle_gamma   90.00
#
_symmetry.space_group_name_H-M   'P 1'
#
loop_
_entity.id
_entity.type
_entity.pdbx_description
1 polymer ?
#
loop_
_entity_poly.entity_id
_entity_poly.type
_entity_poly.pdbx_seq_one_letter_code
_entity_poly.pdbx_strand_id
1 'polypeptide(L)'
;MNKTEQIPFHEKRRQHFLTEERFNKFNDYFVEAIPEYNKWKLSDDLGLRFLSRQQAETYWDYLRIIYTAGYPIEDLIPILEKFLASEEEITKFWQQNKAELNDIGYYASPMPWCDVEHYLKTLHLIALCYLLQREDLLPRLLEVILANAEDDLEPDTTIEDFLDYHFKNRPDPDYVQMGKHAILFGEAMRGETKEEQLKELNAYLKDWYHEMIGMSDLEYQSHLDPEQNGYCGYWAFEVAAIAYLDDLDDTELRQSPYYPKDMVDWAREQKRKREDKGKAD
;
A
#
# COMPACT_ATOMS: atom_id res chain seq x y z
N MET A 1 -9.30 -28.08 29.26
CA MET A 1 -9.02 -26.76 28.66
C MET A 1 -7.69 -26.91 27.96
N ASN A 2 -7.72 -27.13 26.64
CA ASN A 2 -6.49 -27.14 25.83
C ASN A 2 -5.91 -25.73 25.83
N LYS A 3 -4.74 -25.54 26.43
CA LYS A 3 -3.91 -24.37 26.17
C LYS A 3 -3.50 -24.48 24.71
N THR A 4 -4.15 -23.73 23.86
CA THR A 4 -3.60 -23.42 22.52
C THR A 4 -2.26 -22.75 22.81
N GLU A 5 -1.15 -23.42 22.56
CA GLU A 5 0.19 -22.83 22.66
C GLU A 5 0.19 -21.62 21.75
N GLN A 6 0.26 -20.43 22.34
CA GLN A 6 0.42 -19.21 21.56
C GLN A 6 1.80 -19.24 20.91
N ILE A 7 1.82 -19.24 19.58
CA ILE A 7 3.07 -19.14 18.81
C ILE A 7 3.82 -17.89 19.27
N PRO A 8 5.09 -18.01 19.70
CA PRO A 8 5.88 -16.87 20.11
C PRO A 8 5.98 -15.80 19.02
N PHE A 9 6.01 -14.52 19.39
CA PHE A 9 6.02 -13.40 18.43
C PHE A 9 7.13 -13.53 17.38
N HIS A 10 8.35 -13.93 17.79
CA HIS A 10 9.50 -14.07 16.89
C HIS A 10 9.36 -15.22 15.87
N GLU A 11 8.49 -16.18 16.11
CA GLU A 11 8.17 -17.25 15.15
C GLU A 11 7.00 -16.87 14.24
N LYS A 12 6.11 -15.99 14.72
CA LYS A 12 4.92 -15.55 14.00
C LYS A 12 5.23 -14.44 12.99
N ARG A 13 6.13 -13.50 13.32
CA ARG A 13 6.44 -12.33 12.49
C ARG A 13 7.02 -12.70 11.14
N ARG A 14 6.60 -12.00 10.08
CA ARG A 14 7.06 -12.22 8.71
C ARG A 14 8.43 -11.62 8.41
N GLN A 15 8.81 -10.53 9.08
CA GLN A 15 10.15 -9.96 9.00
C GLN A 15 10.82 -9.91 10.38
N HIS A 16 12.06 -10.39 10.42
CA HIS A 16 12.81 -10.54 11.67
C HIS A 16 13.22 -9.20 12.31
N PHE A 17 13.16 -8.10 11.56
CA PHE A 17 13.48 -6.77 12.07
C PHE A 17 12.44 -6.25 13.07
N LEU A 18 11.16 -6.64 12.95
CA LEU A 18 10.11 -6.18 13.86
C LEU A 18 10.28 -6.80 15.25
N THR A 19 10.45 -5.97 16.27
CA THR A 19 10.46 -6.40 17.67
C THR A 19 9.02 -6.44 18.23
N GLU A 20 8.79 -7.30 19.23
CA GLU A 20 7.50 -7.34 19.93
C GLU A 20 7.21 -6.03 20.65
N GLU A 21 8.24 -5.41 21.22
CA GLU A 21 8.15 -4.11 21.88
C GLU A 21 7.67 -3.02 20.92
N ARG A 22 8.26 -2.95 19.72
CA ARG A 22 7.84 -1.98 18.67
C ARG A 22 6.40 -2.22 18.25
N PHE A 23 6.04 -3.49 18.02
CA PHE A 23 4.66 -3.83 17.65
C PHE A 23 3.67 -3.38 18.73
N ASN A 24 3.93 -3.69 20.00
CA ASN A 24 3.06 -3.31 21.11
C ASN A 24 2.94 -1.80 21.25
N LYS A 25 4.08 -1.06 21.20
CA LYS A 25 4.11 0.40 21.23
C LYS A 25 3.24 1.03 20.14
N PHE A 26 3.33 0.50 18.92
CA PHE A 26 2.52 1.01 17.81
C PHE A 26 1.03 0.65 17.96
N ASN A 27 0.74 -0.57 18.41
CA ASN A 27 -0.64 -1.00 18.64
C ASN A 27 -1.32 -0.13 19.71
N ASP A 28 -0.62 0.19 20.79
CA ASP A 28 -1.11 1.11 21.83
C ASP A 28 -1.35 2.51 21.27
N TYR A 29 -0.38 3.04 20.49
CA TYR A 29 -0.55 4.32 19.79
C TYR A 29 -1.77 4.31 18.86
N PHE A 30 -1.97 3.25 18.07
CA PHE A 30 -3.10 3.13 17.16
C PHE A 30 -4.44 3.23 17.92
N VAL A 31 -4.55 2.52 19.04
CA VAL A 31 -5.77 2.53 19.87
C VAL A 31 -6.07 3.91 20.43
N GLU A 32 -5.04 4.69 20.80
CA GLU A 32 -5.18 6.03 21.35
C GLU A 32 -5.42 7.10 20.26
N ALA A 33 -4.74 7.01 19.13
CA ALA A 33 -4.74 8.04 18.08
C ALA A 33 -6.06 8.09 17.29
N ILE A 34 -6.65 6.94 16.95
CA ILE A 34 -7.86 6.89 16.12
C ILE A 34 -9.03 7.67 16.74
N PRO A 35 -9.35 7.54 18.06
CA PRO A 35 -10.38 8.37 18.69
C PRO A 35 -10.08 9.89 18.66
N GLU A 36 -8.81 10.30 18.75
CA GLU A 36 -8.42 11.72 18.68
C GLU A 36 -8.65 12.27 17.26
N TYR A 37 -8.26 11.55 16.22
CA TYR A 37 -8.53 11.99 14.85
C TYR A 37 -10.03 12.14 14.55
N ASN A 38 -10.86 11.26 15.11
CA ASN A 38 -12.32 11.38 14.99
C ASN A 38 -12.87 12.66 15.67
N LYS A 39 -12.24 13.13 16.75
CA LYS A 39 -12.58 14.43 17.36
C LYS A 39 -12.13 15.58 16.47
N TRP A 40 -10.92 15.52 15.89
CA TRP A 40 -10.41 16.56 15.01
C TRP A 40 -11.28 16.77 13.77
N LYS A 41 -11.83 15.69 13.20
CA LYS A 41 -12.79 15.76 12.09
C LYS A 41 -14.03 16.59 12.40
N LEU A 42 -14.43 16.63 13.66
CA LEU A 42 -15.61 17.35 14.13
C LEU A 42 -15.29 18.77 14.64
N SER A 43 -14.03 19.18 14.60
CA SER A 43 -13.59 20.51 15.06
C SER A 43 -14.11 21.63 14.14
N ASP A 44 -14.40 22.78 14.70
CA ASP A 44 -14.63 24.02 13.95
C ASP A 44 -13.32 24.64 13.44
N ASP A 45 -12.16 24.19 13.96
CA ASP A 45 -10.84 24.59 13.47
C ASP A 45 -10.50 23.87 12.16
N LEU A 46 -10.33 24.65 11.10
CA LEU A 46 -10.04 24.14 9.75
C LEU A 46 -8.71 23.37 9.69
N GLY A 47 -7.69 23.87 10.39
CA GLY A 47 -6.37 23.24 10.44
C GLY A 47 -6.42 21.88 11.15
N LEU A 48 -7.10 21.78 12.30
CA LEU A 48 -7.29 20.52 13.00
C LEU A 48 -8.07 19.51 12.16
N ARG A 49 -9.15 19.96 11.48
CA ARG A 49 -9.89 19.07 10.57
C ARG A 49 -8.99 18.53 9.46
N PHE A 50 -8.14 19.36 8.87
CA PHE A 50 -7.20 18.90 7.84
C PHE A 50 -6.11 17.99 8.42
N LEU A 51 -5.62 18.26 9.63
CA LEU A 51 -4.66 17.39 10.30
C LEU A 51 -5.22 16.00 10.61
N SER A 52 -6.54 15.83 10.58
CA SER A 52 -7.17 14.51 10.72
C SER A 52 -6.81 13.54 9.59
N ARG A 53 -6.18 14.02 8.48
CA ARG A 53 -5.58 13.16 7.44
C ARG A 53 -4.61 12.12 8.00
N GLN A 54 -3.97 12.42 9.13
CA GLN A 54 -3.09 11.47 9.81
C GLN A 54 -3.80 10.17 10.23
N GLN A 55 -5.13 10.14 10.23
CA GLN A 55 -5.88 8.91 10.44
C GLN A 55 -5.65 7.89 9.33
N ALA A 56 -5.64 8.33 8.07
CA ALA A 56 -5.35 7.45 6.94
C ALA A 56 -3.92 6.91 7.04
N GLU A 57 -2.92 7.79 7.30
CA GLU A 57 -1.54 7.37 7.50
C GLU A 57 -1.41 6.34 8.63
N THR A 58 -2.12 6.55 9.73
CA THR A 58 -2.12 5.60 10.85
C THR A 58 -2.76 4.26 10.48
N TYR A 59 -3.82 4.23 9.67
CA TYR A 59 -4.36 2.97 9.13
C TYR A 59 -3.39 2.29 8.16
N TRP A 60 -2.69 3.05 7.32
CA TRP A 60 -1.68 2.54 6.41
C TRP A 60 -0.55 1.84 7.15
N ASP A 61 0.01 2.50 8.15
CA ASP A 61 1.07 1.94 8.98
C ASP A 61 0.59 0.73 9.78
N TYR A 62 -0.64 0.79 10.30
CA TYR A 62 -1.23 -0.31 11.05
C TYR A 62 -1.43 -1.55 10.18
N LEU A 63 -1.89 -1.38 8.94
CA LEU A 63 -2.01 -2.47 7.98
C LEU A 63 -0.67 -3.17 7.77
N ARG A 64 0.39 -2.39 7.50
CA ARG A 64 1.73 -2.94 7.26
C ARG A 64 2.32 -3.62 8.48
N ILE A 65 2.17 -3.04 9.66
CA ILE A 65 2.78 -3.59 10.87
C ILE A 65 2.07 -4.86 11.34
N ILE A 66 0.73 -4.97 11.24
CA ILE A 66 0.02 -6.22 11.57
C ILE A 66 0.35 -7.33 10.56
N TYR A 67 0.50 -6.99 9.27
CA TYR A 67 1.02 -7.95 8.29
C TYR A 67 2.42 -8.42 8.67
N THR A 68 3.34 -7.49 8.95
CA THR A 68 4.72 -7.80 9.36
C THR A 68 4.79 -8.63 10.64
N ALA A 69 3.88 -8.39 11.60
CA ALA A 69 3.75 -9.14 12.84
C ALA A 69 3.15 -10.54 12.67
N GLY A 70 2.73 -10.92 11.45
CA GLY A 70 2.23 -12.26 11.14
C GLY A 70 0.76 -12.49 11.49
N TYR A 71 -0.06 -11.44 11.51
CA TYR A 71 -1.51 -11.56 11.64
C TYR A 71 -2.14 -12.21 10.39
N PRO A 72 -3.33 -12.80 10.51
CA PRO A 72 -4.07 -13.32 9.36
C PRO A 72 -4.25 -12.26 8.26
N ILE A 73 -4.17 -12.68 6.99
CA ILE A 73 -4.24 -11.74 5.86
C ILE A 73 -5.64 -11.12 5.76
N GLU A 74 -6.67 -11.86 6.10
CA GLU A 74 -8.05 -11.38 6.15
C GLU A 74 -8.26 -10.23 7.15
N ASP A 75 -7.44 -10.10 8.18
CA ASP A 75 -7.51 -9.00 9.15
C ASP A 75 -7.07 -7.65 8.54
N LEU A 76 -6.34 -7.68 7.40
CA LEU A 76 -5.93 -6.48 6.67
C LEU A 76 -7.09 -5.82 5.93
N ILE A 77 -8.08 -6.60 5.49
CA ILE A 77 -9.19 -6.12 4.65
C ILE A 77 -9.95 -4.97 5.32
N PRO A 78 -10.45 -5.10 6.57
CA PRO A 78 -11.17 -3.99 7.20
C PRO A 78 -10.29 -2.78 7.47
N ILE A 79 -8.97 -2.93 7.56
CA ILE A 79 -8.03 -1.80 7.74
C ILE A 79 -7.86 -1.06 6.41
N LEU A 80 -7.71 -1.77 5.29
CA LEU A 80 -7.67 -1.17 3.95
C LEU A 80 -8.96 -0.38 3.66
N GLU A 81 -10.13 -0.91 4.01
CA GLU A 81 -11.40 -0.20 3.86
C GLU A 81 -11.46 1.09 4.67
N LYS A 82 -10.98 1.06 5.91
CA LYS A 82 -10.93 2.24 6.79
C LYS A 82 -9.93 3.27 6.31
N PHE A 83 -8.77 2.82 5.81
CA PHE A 83 -7.79 3.69 5.15
C PHE A 83 -8.47 4.45 4.01
N LEU A 84 -9.07 3.72 3.05
CA LEU A 84 -9.68 4.33 1.87
C LEU A 84 -10.83 5.28 2.24
N ALA A 85 -11.69 4.89 3.19
CA ALA A 85 -12.76 5.75 3.66
C ALA A 85 -12.23 7.05 4.30
N SER A 86 -11.09 6.99 5.00
CA SER A 86 -10.44 8.17 5.57
C SER A 86 -9.84 9.07 4.49
N GLU A 87 -9.23 8.49 3.45
CA GLU A 87 -8.70 9.25 2.31
C GLU A 87 -9.82 9.92 1.50
N GLU A 88 -10.91 9.24 1.22
CA GLU A 88 -12.09 9.82 0.55
C GLU A 88 -12.64 11.02 1.31
N GLU A 89 -12.78 10.89 2.63
CA GLU A 89 -13.31 11.95 3.47
C GLU A 89 -12.41 13.19 3.48
N ILE A 90 -11.09 12.99 3.67
CA ILE A 90 -10.14 14.11 3.76
C ILE A 90 -9.87 14.75 2.39
N THR A 91 -9.85 13.97 1.31
CA THR A 91 -9.73 14.45 -0.06
C THR A 91 -10.92 15.35 -0.42
N LYS A 92 -12.14 14.91 -0.12
CA LYS A 92 -13.34 15.72 -0.32
C LYS A 92 -13.31 17.00 0.52
N PHE A 93 -12.88 16.90 1.78
CA PHE A 93 -12.74 18.07 2.65
C PHE A 93 -11.72 19.06 2.10
N TRP A 94 -10.57 18.59 1.65
CA TRP A 94 -9.52 19.41 1.06
C TRP A 94 -10.01 20.12 -0.21
N GLN A 95 -10.65 19.41 -1.11
CA GLN A 95 -11.20 20.01 -2.34
C GLN A 95 -12.21 21.13 -2.05
N GLN A 96 -13.06 20.94 -1.04
CA GLN A 96 -14.09 21.92 -0.67
C GLN A 96 -13.52 23.16 0.01
N ASN A 97 -12.34 23.07 0.64
CA ASN A 97 -11.75 24.13 1.46
C ASN A 97 -10.34 24.53 0.98
N LYS A 98 -9.97 24.20 -0.28
CA LYS A 98 -8.60 24.40 -0.83
C LYS A 98 -8.11 25.84 -0.67
N ALA A 99 -8.95 26.85 -0.92
CA ALA A 99 -8.56 28.25 -0.81
C ALA A 99 -8.25 28.66 0.64
N GLU A 100 -9.15 28.33 1.58
CA GLU A 100 -8.98 28.66 3.00
C GLU A 100 -7.82 27.87 3.64
N LEU A 101 -7.61 26.62 3.21
CA LEU A 101 -6.47 25.81 3.66
C LEU A 101 -5.16 26.40 3.15
N ASN A 102 -5.10 26.88 1.92
CA ASN A 102 -3.93 27.59 1.38
C ASN A 102 -3.63 28.87 2.17
N ASP A 103 -4.65 29.63 2.56
CA ASP A 103 -4.47 30.85 3.36
C ASP A 103 -3.82 30.58 4.73
N ILE A 104 -3.99 29.40 5.27
CA ILE A 104 -3.38 28.97 6.54
C ILE A 104 -2.14 28.05 6.38
N GLY A 105 -1.62 27.90 5.13
CA GLY A 105 -0.36 27.25 4.87
C GLY A 105 -0.42 25.77 4.47
N TYR A 106 -1.61 25.21 4.20
CA TYR A 106 -1.77 23.85 3.70
C TYR A 106 -2.01 23.82 2.19
N TYR A 107 -0.95 23.70 1.42
CA TYR A 107 -0.97 23.81 -0.05
C TYR A 107 -1.13 22.45 -0.75
N ALA A 108 -0.54 21.40 -0.19
CA ALA A 108 -0.54 20.07 -0.80
C ALA A 108 -1.86 19.32 -0.57
N SER A 109 -2.26 18.52 -1.55
CA SER A 109 -3.36 17.57 -1.39
C SER A 109 -3.04 16.51 -0.32
N PRO A 110 -4.03 15.80 0.22
CA PRO A 110 -3.80 14.77 1.24
C PRO A 110 -2.90 13.63 0.78
N MET A 111 -3.02 13.19 -0.48
CA MET A 111 -2.25 12.09 -1.05
C MET A 111 -1.69 12.48 -2.43
N PRO A 112 -0.70 13.39 -2.48
CA PRO A 112 -0.12 13.83 -3.76
C PRO A 112 0.74 12.72 -4.35
N TRP A 113 0.18 11.87 -5.20
CA TRP A 113 0.89 10.73 -5.81
C TRP A 113 2.09 11.14 -6.70
N CYS A 114 2.19 12.40 -7.06
CA CYS A 114 3.40 12.97 -7.68
C CYS A 114 4.59 13.11 -6.71
N ASP A 115 4.36 13.02 -5.41
CA ASP A 115 5.37 12.91 -4.37
C ASP A 115 5.89 11.48 -4.31
N VAL A 116 7.19 11.33 -4.13
CA VAL A 116 7.90 10.02 -4.15
C VAL A 116 7.30 9.03 -3.15
N GLU A 117 7.02 9.49 -1.95
CA GLU A 117 6.48 8.65 -0.86
C GLU A 117 5.04 8.19 -1.17
N HIS A 118 4.20 9.11 -1.65
CA HIS A 118 2.82 8.78 -1.99
C HIS A 118 2.71 7.99 -3.30
N TYR A 119 3.68 8.12 -4.20
CA TYR A 119 3.72 7.32 -5.42
C TYR A 119 3.84 5.83 -5.11
N LEU A 120 4.84 5.44 -4.32
CA LEU A 120 5.00 4.03 -3.90
C LEU A 120 3.77 3.54 -3.12
N LYS A 121 3.23 4.36 -2.23
CA LYS A 121 1.99 4.06 -1.50
C LYS A 121 0.83 3.81 -2.46
N THR A 122 0.69 4.60 -3.53
CA THR A 122 -0.34 4.41 -4.56
C THR A 122 -0.21 3.06 -5.24
N LEU A 123 1.00 2.67 -5.67
CA LEU A 123 1.25 1.35 -6.25
C LEU A 123 0.91 0.22 -5.26
N HIS A 124 1.29 0.38 -3.99
CA HIS A 124 0.97 -0.60 -2.94
C HIS A 124 -0.53 -0.72 -2.68
N LEU A 125 -1.28 0.38 -2.71
CA LEU A 125 -2.74 0.37 -2.52
C LEU A 125 -3.45 -0.35 -3.67
N ILE A 126 -3.04 -0.10 -4.91
CA ILE A 126 -3.54 -0.82 -6.08
C ILE A 126 -3.23 -2.32 -5.93
N ALA A 127 -1.98 -2.66 -5.58
CA ALA A 127 -1.55 -4.03 -5.34
C ALA A 127 -2.37 -4.74 -4.25
N LEU A 128 -2.61 -4.06 -3.13
CA LEU A 128 -3.39 -4.62 -2.02
C LEU A 128 -4.85 -4.85 -2.41
N CYS A 129 -5.45 -4.01 -3.27
CA CYS A 129 -6.78 -4.28 -3.79
C CYS A 129 -6.83 -5.61 -4.53
N TYR A 130 -5.83 -5.93 -5.36
CA TYR A 130 -5.74 -7.22 -6.05
C TYR A 130 -5.43 -8.38 -5.10
N LEU A 131 -4.39 -8.25 -4.28
CA LEU A 131 -3.92 -9.32 -3.40
C LEU A 131 -4.94 -9.68 -2.32
N LEU A 132 -5.68 -8.71 -1.78
CA LEU A 132 -6.73 -8.93 -0.78
C LEU A 132 -8.09 -9.27 -1.40
N GLN A 133 -8.16 -9.44 -2.74
CA GLN A 133 -9.39 -9.76 -3.48
C GLN A 133 -10.49 -8.72 -3.29
N ARG A 134 -10.09 -7.45 -3.25
CA ARG A 134 -10.93 -6.27 -3.05
C ARG A 134 -10.86 -5.34 -4.26
N GLU A 135 -10.90 -5.91 -5.45
CA GLU A 135 -10.97 -5.15 -6.71
C GLU A 135 -12.20 -4.23 -6.78
N ASP A 136 -13.21 -4.51 -5.97
CA ASP A 136 -14.37 -3.64 -5.77
C ASP A 136 -14.02 -2.27 -5.16
N LEU A 137 -12.85 -2.14 -4.52
CA LEU A 137 -12.34 -0.87 -3.99
C LEU A 137 -11.60 -0.03 -5.03
N LEU A 138 -11.13 -0.61 -6.14
CA LEU A 138 -10.35 0.08 -7.16
C LEU A 138 -11.06 1.32 -7.75
N PRO A 139 -12.38 1.32 -8.04
CA PRO A 139 -13.05 2.53 -8.51
C PRO A 139 -12.97 3.69 -7.51
N ARG A 140 -13.11 3.40 -6.22
CA ARG A 140 -13.01 4.39 -5.15
C ARG A 140 -11.58 4.91 -4.99
N LEU A 141 -10.59 4.00 -5.05
CA LEU A 141 -9.18 4.37 -5.00
C LEU A 141 -8.79 5.24 -6.20
N LEU A 142 -9.29 4.92 -7.40
CA LEU A 142 -9.07 5.72 -8.59
C LEU A 142 -9.62 7.15 -8.43
N GLU A 143 -10.83 7.30 -7.87
CA GLU A 143 -11.39 8.63 -7.56
C GLU A 143 -10.48 9.43 -6.61
N VAL A 144 -9.91 8.80 -5.59
CA VAL A 144 -8.94 9.44 -4.68
C VAL A 144 -7.67 9.83 -5.43
N ILE A 145 -7.08 8.94 -6.24
CA ILE A 145 -5.88 9.21 -7.03
C ILE A 145 -6.11 10.42 -7.95
N LEU A 146 -7.20 10.43 -8.71
CA LEU A 146 -7.52 11.52 -9.64
C LEU A 146 -7.80 12.85 -8.91
N ALA A 147 -8.46 12.78 -7.76
CA ALA A 147 -8.79 13.97 -6.97
C ALA A 147 -7.58 14.62 -6.29
N ASN A 148 -6.48 13.87 -6.11
CA ASN A 148 -5.23 14.33 -5.53
C ASN A 148 -4.14 14.62 -6.59
N ALA A 149 -4.44 14.44 -7.88
CA ALA A 149 -3.56 14.88 -8.96
C ALA A 149 -3.42 16.41 -8.97
N GLU A 150 -2.24 16.90 -9.31
CA GLU A 150 -2.05 18.32 -9.56
C GLU A 150 -2.72 18.71 -10.89
N ASP A 151 -3.24 19.94 -10.98
CA ASP A 151 -4.10 20.40 -12.08
C ASP A 151 -3.47 20.26 -13.48
N ASP A 152 -2.13 20.30 -13.57
CA ASP A 152 -1.37 20.25 -14.84
C ASP A 152 -0.56 18.93 -14.99
N LEU A 153 -0.78 17.93 -14.11
CA LEU A 153 -0.01 16.69 -14.15
C LEU A 153 -0.59 15.70 -15.15
N GLU A 154 0.26 15.21 -16.06
CA GLU A 154 -0.12 14.13 -16.98
C GLU A 154 -0.30 12.81 -16.20
N PRO A 155 -1.20 11.91 -16.64
CA PRO A 155 -1.31 10.58 -16.09
C PRO A 155 0.04 9.84 -16.14
N ASP A 156 0.33 9.06 -15.11
CA ASP A 156 1.57 8.27 -15.03
C ASP A 156 1.39 6.92 -15.70
N THR A 157 2.26 6.60 -16.65
CA THR A 157 2.23 5.35 -17.40
C THR A 157 2.19 4.10 -16.50
N THR A 158 3.03 4.05 -15.47
CA THR A 158 3.14 2.86 -14.60
C THR A 158 1.88 2.67 -13.76
N ILE A 159 1.30 3.76 -13.25
CA ILE A 159 0.02 3.70 -12.51
C ILE A 159 -1.11 3.27 -13.44
N GLU A 160 -1.17 3.83 -14.67
CA GLU A 160 -2.22 3.50 -15.64
C GLU A 160 -2.13 2.05 -16.11
N ASP A 161 -0.93 1.54 -16.41
CA ASP A 161 -0.71 0.12 -16.74
C ASP A 161 -1.18 -0.80 -15.61
N PHE A 162 -0.92 -0.41 -14.37
CA PHE A 162 -1.33 -1.22 -13.23
C PHE A 162 -2.85 -1.21 -13.01
N LEU A 163 -3.51 -0.10 -13.33
CA LEU A 163 -4.97 0.02 -13.28
C LEU A 163 -5.64 -0.70 -14.45
N ASP A 164 -4.98 -0.86 -15.61
CA ASP A 164 -5.54 -1.49 -16.81
C ASP A 164 -5.87 -2.99 -16.61
N TYR A 165 -5.26 -3.65 -15.61
CA TYR A 165 -5.66 -5.00 -15.20
C TYR A 165 -7.14 -5.09 -14.77
N HIS A 166 -7.72 -4.00 -14.31
CA HIS A 166 -9.12 -3.95 -13.85
C HIS A 166 -10.01 -3.08 -14.73
N PHE A 167 -9.52 -1.91 -15.14
CA PHE A 167 -10.30 -0.95 -15.92
C PHE A 167 -10.01 -1.10 -17.42
N LYS A 168 -11.05 -1.01 -18.23
CA LYS A 168 -10.90 -0.96 -19.68
C LYS A 168 -10.74 0.47 -20.18
N ASN A 169 -9.94 0.65 -21.22
CA ASN A 169 -9.73 1.95 -21.88
C ASN A 169 -9.10 3.01 -20.96
N ARG A 170 -8.14 2.60 -20.13
CA ARG A 170 -7.31 3.56 -19.40
C ARG A 170 -6.47 4.38 -20.38
N PRO A 171 -6.05 5.61 -20.00
CA PRO A 171 -5.05 6.36 -20.77
C PRO A 171 -3.78 5.53 -20.98
N ASP A 172 -3.14 5.72 -22.13
CA ASP A 172 -1.81 5.16 -22.45
C ASP A 172 -0.82 6.33 -22.63
N PRO A 173 -0.41 6.97 -21.52
CA PRO A 173 0.51 8.10 -21.56
C PRO A 173 1.94 7.63 -21.80
N ASP A 174 2.77 8.54 -22.32
CA ASP A 174 4.22 8.33 -22.47
C ASP A 174 5.00 9.14 -21.41
N TYR A 175 4.58 9.03 -20.14
CA TYR A 175 5.13 9.78 -19.04
C TYR A 175 5.22 8.96 -17.77
N VAL A 176 6.41 8.92 -17.15
CA VAL A 176 6.65 8.25 -15.85
C VAL A 176 7.22 9.26 -14.87
N GLN A 177 6.45 9.51 -13.80
CA GLN A 177 6.79 10.50 -12.78
C GLN A 177 8.06 10.13 -11.98
N MET A 178 8.23 8.88 -11.60
CA MET A 178 9.24 8.45 -10.63
C MET A 178 10.50 7.80 -11.21
N GLY A 179 10.89 8.17 -12.42
CA GLY A 179 12.19 7.83 -13.00
C GLY A 179 12.45 6.33 -13.11
N LYS A 180 13.72 5.94 -13.01
CA LYS A 180 14.20 4.60 -13.36
C LYS A 180 13.49 3.45 -12.62
N HIS A 181 13.20 3.61 -11.35
CA HIS A 181 12.59 2.52 -10.55
C HIS A 181 11.16 2.20 -11.02
N ALA A 182 10.33 3.23 -11.19
CA ALA A 182 8.98 3.06 -11.72
C ALA A 182 8.97 2.55 -13.18
N ILE A 183 9.93 3.01 -14.01
CA ILE A 183 10.12 2.52 -15.38
C ILE A 183 10.38 1.01 -15.37
N LEU A 184 11.29 0.51 -14.52
CA LEU A 184 11.59 -0.93 -14.44
C LEU A 184 10.36 -1.76 -14.04
N PHE A 185 9.54 -1.25 -13.14
CA PHE A 185 8.29 -1.91 -12.77
C PHE A 185 7.27 -1.90 -13.93
N GLY A 186 7.15 -0.78 -14.65
CA GLY A 186 6.33 -0.67 -15.86
C GLY A 186 6.79 -1.65 -16.96
N GLU A 187 8.11 -1.73 -17.20
CA GLU A 187 8.68 -2.70 -18.16
C GLU A 187 8.36 -4.15 -17.79
N ALA A 188 8.36 -4.47 -16.48
CA ALA A 188 7.96 -5.80 -16.03
C ALA A 188 6.49 -6.13 -16.36
N MET A 189 5.57 -5.16 -16.21
CA MET A 189 4.16 -5.35 -16.57
C MET A 189 3.95 -5.52 -18.08
N ARG A 190 4.80 -4.89 -18.90
CA ARG A 190 4.72 -4.90 -20.38
C ARG A 190 5.50 -6.04 -21.04
N GLY A 191 6.14 -6.92 -20.28
CA GLY A 191 6.87 -8.06 -20.80
C GLY A 191 5.97 -8.94 -21.70
N GLU A 192 6.46 -9.28 -22.91
CA GLU A 192 5.68 -10.08 -23.89
C GLU A 192 5.52 -11.55 -23.44
N THR A 193 6.40 -12.02 -22.58
CA THR A 193 6.40 -13.41 -22.07
C THR A 193 6.52 -13.41 -20.54
N LYS A 194 6.03 -14.49 -19.91
CA LYS A 194 6.19 -14.68 -18.46
C LYS A 194 7.66 -14.71 -18.02
N GLU A 195 8.53 -15.22 -18.86
CA GLU A 195 9.98 -15.26 -18.62
C GLU A 195 10.58 -13.84 -18.61
N GLU A 196 10.16 -12.98 -19.53
CA GLU A 196 10.58 -11.57 -19.55
C GLU A 196 10.05 -10.82 -18.33
N GLN A 197 8.75 -10.95 -18.02
CA GLN A 197 8.16 -10.36 -16.82
C GLN A 197 8.91 -10.77 -15.55
N LEU A 198 9.18 -12.06 -15.36
CA LEU A 198 9.92 -12.57 -14.21
C LEU A 198 11.34 -12.03 -14.15
N LYS A 199 12.02 -11.94 -15.28
CA LYS A 199 13.38 -11.40 -15.36
C LYS A 199 13.41 -9.94 -14.87
N GLU A 200 12.48 -9.10 -15.35
CA GLU A 200 12.42 -7.68 -14.98
C GLU A 200 11.93 -7.50 -13.53
N LEU A 201 10.96 -8.30 -13.06
CA LEU A 201 10.54 -8.30 -11.65
C LEU A 201 11.66 -8.71 -10.70
N ASN A 202 12.47 -9.71 -11.07
CA ASN A 202 13.64 -10.10 -10.29
C ASN A 202 14.70 -8.99 -10.25
N ALA A 203 14.95 -8.31 -11.38
CA ALA A 203 15.86 -7.17 -11.44
C ALA A 203 15.37 -6.01 -10.57
N TYR A 204 14.09 -5.66 -10.67
CA TYR A 204 13.44 -4.65 -9.84
C TYR A 204 13.54 -4.99 -8.35
N LEU A 205 13.16 -6.19 -7.95
CA LEU A 205 13.10 -6.62 -6.56
C LEU A 205 14.49 -6.74 -5.91
N LYS A 206 15.53 -7.04 -6.71
CA LYS A 206 16.92 -7.12 -6.25
C LYS A 206 17.42 -5.79 -5.69
N ASP A 207 17.09 -4.71 -6.35
CA ASP A 207 17.53 -3.36 -5.98
C ASP A 207 16.46 -2.62 -5.16
N TRP A 208 15.27 -3.16 -5.03
CA TRP A 208 14.08 -2.53 -4.43
C TRP A 208 14.34 -1.82 -3.10
N TYR A 209 14.95 -2.52 -2.16
CA TYR A 209 15.23 -1.95 -0.84
C TYR A 209 16.25 -0.81 -0.90
N HIS A 210 17.23 -0.89 -1.79
CA HIS A 210 18.24 0.14 -1.96
C HIS A 210 17.66 1.39 -2.62
N GLU A 211 16.78 1.22 -3.58
CA GLU A 211 16.10 2.32 -4.27
C GLU A 211 15.11 3.07 -3.34
N MET A 212 14.71 2.48 -2.23
CA MET A 212 13.92 3.18 -1.19
C MET A 212 14.64 4.41 -0.61
N ILE A 213 15.98 4.51 -0.71
CA ILE A 213 16.73 5.71 -0.31
C ILE A 213 16.18 6.97 -1.02
N GLY A 214 15.77 6.83 -2.29
CA GLY A 214 15.19 7.92 -3.06
C GLY A 214 13.67 8.02 -3.00
N MET A 215 13.00 7.02 -2.44
CA MET A 215 11.54 6.91 -2.45
C MET A 215 10.89 7.10 -1.07
N SER A 216 11.63 6.87 0.01
CA SER A 216 11.13 7.14 1.36
C SER A 216 12.28 7.21 2.35
N ASP A 217 12.81 8.39 2.57
CA ASP A 217 13.86 8.65 3.56
C ASP A 217 13.45 8.24 4.97
N LEU A 218 12.14 8.28 5.27
CA LEU A 218 11.59 7.94 6.58
C LEU A 218 11.53 6.42 6.80
N GLU A 219 11.39 5.63 5.75
CA GLU A 219 11.26 4.18 5.85
C GLU A 219 12.60 3.46 5.67
N TYR A 220 13.48 3.97 4.79
CA TYR A 220 14.77 3.34 4.57
C TYR A 220 15.58 3.26 5.86
N GLN A 221 16.04 2.08 6.21
CA GLN A 221 16.77 1.79 7.45
C GLN A 221 16.03 2.10 8.77
N SER A 222 14.73 2.36 8.74
CA SER A 222 13.93 2.64 9.93
C SER A 222 14.01 1.52 11.00
N HIS A 223 14.30 0.27 10.59
CA HIS A 223 14.56 -0.83 11.52
C HIS A 223 15.83 -0.67 12.36
N LEU A 224 16.76 0.21 11.93
CA LEU A 224 18.01 0.52 12.66
C LEU A 224 17.80 1.61 13.72
N ASP A 225 16.69 2.35 13.68
CA ASP A 225 16.32 3.24 14.76
C ASP A 225 16.13 2.42 16.04
N PRO A 226 16.81 2.75 17.16
CA PRO A 226 16.68 2.02 18.41
C PRO A 226 15.23 1.90 18.91
N GLU A 227 14.41 2.90 18.61
CA GLU A 227 12.99 2.92 18.94
C GLU A 227 12.10 2.36 17.81
N GLN A 228 12.66 2.15 16.62
CA GLN A 228 11.98 1.70 15.40
C GLN A 228 10.72 2.52 15.05
N ASN A 229 10.72 3.82 15.30
CA ASN A 229 9.52 4.66 15.20
C ASN A 229 8.88 4.67 13.81
N GLY A 230 9.66 4.55 12.73
CA GLY A 230 9.17 4.51 11.35
C GLY A 230 9.01 3.09 10.78
N TYR A 231 9.45 2.04 11.47
CA TYR A 231 9.46 0.71 10.89
C TYR A 231 8.11 0.00 10.99
N CYS A 232 7.47 -0.27 9.85
CA CYS A 232 6.23 -1.05 9.73
C CYS A 232 6.37 -2.29 8.84
N GLY A 233 7.55 -2.52 8.27
CA GLY A 233 7.85 -3.61 7.35
C GLY A 233 8.22 -3.11 5.95
N TYR A 234 9.08 -3.86 5.27
CA TYR A 234 9.54 -3.58 3.90
C TYR A 234 8.93 -4.61 2.95
N TRP A 235 7.94 -4.21 2.18
CA TRP A 235 7.15 -5.13 1.35
C TRP A 235 6.95 -4.60 -0.06
N ALA A 236 7.41 -5.33 -1.05
CA ALA A 236 7.16 -5.09 -2.47
C ALA A 236 5.79 -5.71 -2.85
N PHE A 237 4.69 -5.11 -2.38
CA PHE A 237 3.33 -5.58 -2.68
C PHE A 237 3.02 -5.53 -4.17
N GLU A 238 3.54 -4.53 -4.87
CA GLU A 238 3.35 -4.34 -6.31
C GLU A 238 3.93 -5.52 -7.11
N VAL A 239 5.11 -6.00 -6.75
CA VAL A 239 5.72 -7.18 -7.39
C VAL A 239 4.87 -8.44 -7.17
N ALA A 240 4.37 -8.61 -5.96
CA ALA A 240 3.52 -9.73 -5.60
C ALA A 240 2.17 -9.70 -6.36
N ALA A 241 1.62 -8.50 -6.57
CA ALA A 241 0.37 -8.36 -7.32
C ALA A 241 0.54 -8.78 -8.78
N ILE A 242 1.62 -8.38 -9.46
CA ILE A 242 1.89 -8.82 -10.84
C ILE A 242 2.09 -10.33 -10.90
N ALA A 243 2.88 -10.90 -9.98
CA ALA A 243 3.05 -12.35 -9.93
C ALA A 243 1.74 -13.12 -9.73
N TYR A 244 0.79 -12.54 -9.01
CA TYR A 244 -0.56 -13.08 -8.82
C TYR A 244 -1.45 -12.90 -10.06
N LEU A 245 -1.48 -11.69 -10.65
CA LEU A 245 -2.36 -11.32 -11.76
C LEU A 245 -2.02 -12.10 -13.01
N ASP A 246 -0.74 -12.21 -13.35
CA ASP A 246 -0.24 -12.89 -14.55
C ASP A 246 0.06 -14.36 -14.31
N ASP A 247 -0.27 -14.89 -13.13
CA ASP A 247 -0.04 -16.29 -12.77
C ASP A 247 1.40 -16.73 -13.07
N LEU A 248 2.38 -15.96 -12.56
CA LEU A 248 3.80 -16.22 -12.74
C LEU A 248 4.31 -17.28 -11.76
N ASP A 249 5.33 -18.05 -12.17
CA ASP A 249 6.10 -18.89 -11.25
C ASP A 249 7.03 -18.02 -10.40
N ASP A 250 6.57 -17.64 -9.22
CA ASP A 250 7.25 -16.73 -8.30
C ASP A 250 8.34 -17.40 -7.43
N THR A 251 8.80 -18.61 -7.80
CA THR A 251 9.79 -19.39 -7.02
C THR A 251 11.08 -18.60 -6.75
N GLU A 252 11.59 -17.85 -7.71
CA GLU A 252 12.78 -17.01 -7.55
C GLU A 252 12.49 -15.76 -6.72
N LEU A 253 11.36 -15.06 -6.95
CA LEU A 253 10.96 -13.88 -6.20
C LEU A 253 10.85 -14.16 -4.69
N ARG A 254 10.44 -15.37 -4.32
CA ARG A 254 10.31 -15.84 -2.92
C ARG A 254 11.62 -15.87 -2.13
N GLN A 255 12.76 -15.75 -2.80
CA GLN A 255 14.07 -15.67 -2.15
C GLN A 255 14.31 -14.28 -1.53
N SER A 256 13.60 -13.26 -2.01
CA SER A 256 13.71 -11.91 -1.45
C SER A 256 12.96 -11.79 -0.11
N PRO A 257 13.60 -11.20 0.93
CA PRO A 257 12.95 -10.94 2.20
C PRO A 257 11.84 -9.86 2.12
N TYR A 258 11.76 -9.15 0.99
CA TYR A 258 10.79 -8.09 0.74
C TYR A 258 9.57 -8.59 -0.04
N TYR A 259 9.60 -9.81 -0.54
CA TYR A 259 8.50 -10.39 -1.29
C TYR A 259 7.44 -11.00 -0.36
N PRO A 260 6.16 -10.53 -0.40
CA PRO A 260 5.10 -10.97 0.50
C PRO A 260 4.47 -12.31 0.03
N LYS A 261 5.27 -13.38 0.01
CA LYS A 261 4.94 -14.68 -0.57
C LYS A 261 3.67 -15.34 -0.02
N ASP A 262 3.40 -15.20 1.26
CA ASP A 262 2.20 -15.79 1.90
C ASP A 262 0.92 -15.04 1.53
N MET A 263 1.02 -13.74 1.21
CA MET A 263 -0.10 -12.97 0.67
C MET A 263 -0.46 -13.44 -0.75
N VAL A 264 0.54 -13.76 -1.57
CA VAL A 264 0.32 -14.37 -2.91
C VAL A 264 -0.32 -15.75 -2.77
N ASP A 265 0.16 -16.58 -1.85
CA ASP A 265 -0.41 -17.90 -1.59
C ASP A 265 -1.88 -17.80 -1.16
N TRP A 266 -2.18 -16.86 -0.25
CA TRP A 266 -3.54 -16.59 0.20
C TRP A 266 -4.43 -16.11 -0.96
N ALA A 267 -3.96 -15.16 -1.76
CA ALA A 267 -4.70 -14.63 -2.91
C ALA A 267 -5.04 -15.73 -3.93
N ARG A 268 -4.06 -16.57 -4.27
CA ARG A 268 -4.24 -17.74 -5.15
C ARG A 268 -5.23 -18.76 -4.57
N GLU A 269 -5.21 -18.97 -3.27
CA GLU A 269 -6.17 -19.86 -2.60
C GLU A 269 -7.59 -19.28 -2.66
N GLN A 270 -7.78 -17.97 -2.40
CA GLN A 270 -9.09 -17.34 -2.49
C GLN A 270 -9.64 -17.40 -3.93
N LYS A 271 -8.79 -17.18 -4.94
CA LYS A 271 -9.17 -17.31 -6.36
C LYS A 271 -9.70 -18.73 -6.67
N ARG A 272 -8.95 -19.76 -6.27
CA ARG A 272 -9.37 -21.16 -6.45
C ARG A 272 -10.71 -21.45 -5.76
N LYS A 273 -10.88 -21.00 -4.50
CA LYS A 273 -12.13 -21.20 -3.76
C LYS A 273 -13.35 -20.57 -4.45
N ARG A 274 -13.17 -19.43 -5.13
CA ARG A 274 -14.24 -18.77 -5.91
C ARG A 274 -14.57 -19.56 -7.17
N GLU A 275 -13.55 -20.00 -7.91
CA GLU A 275 -13.71 -20.80 -9.13
C GLU A 275 -14.42 -22.13 -8.86
N ASP A 276 -14.09 -22.79 -7.76
CA ASP A 276 -14.71 -24.07 -7.37
C ASP A 276 -16.17 -23.89 -6.96
N LYS A 277 -16.52 -22.79 -6.29
CA LYS A 277 -17.92 -22.46 -5.99
C LYS A 277 -18.73 -22.16 -7.25
N GLY A 278 -18.18 -21.39 -8.20
CA GLY A 278 -18.87 -21.07 -9.44
C GLY A 278 -19.04 -22.28 -10.41
N LYS A 279 -18.36 -23.40 -10.17
CA LYS A 279 -18.56 -24.66 -10.90
C LYS A 279 -19.61 -25.58 -10.25
N ALA A 280 -19.98 -25.29 -9.01
CA ALA A 280 -20.92 -26.11 -8.23
C ALA A 280 -22.38 -25.61 -8.31
N ASP A 281 -22.56 -24.38 -8.75
CA ASP A 281 -23.85 -23.74 -9.05
C ASP A 281 -24.18 -23.86 -10.54
#